data_786a5ce57dcd30a73828f67f49895e32
#
_entry.id   786a5ce57dcd30a73828f67f49895e32
#
_cell.length_a   1.000
_cell.length_b   1.000
_cell.length_c   1.000
_cell.angle_alpha   90.00
_cell.angle_beta   90.00
_cell.angle_gamma   90.00
#
_symmetry.space_group_name_H-M   'P 1'
#
loop_
_entity.id
_entity.type
_entity.pdbx_description
1 polymer ?
#
loop_
_entity_poly.entity_id
_entity_poly.type
_entity_poly.pdbx_seq_one_letter_code
_entity_poly.pdbx_strand_id
1 'polypeptide(L)'
;YSDLTGEKGESFSILTALTDTTDHNADLFATATFNWTEKSYEITYTPAKADVTLKAVFTPSHIVHLHVTGGTAEVTDHTLVTKETGASQFQHVIVADDKTVEVTLKDTTANGLAPTAYWSDVSESPENAGTDVSAALQNTGAKTYTYTTQKVKQPQALNVTFEQGQTVEVTVNNGKLLNDDGAWNENSGTYTRIVKNNAPLVLKIKPDDGYGLKGITVNGYPIDIEKALEDRALEYDSATGVYTHTTHGIYQAWKVTVDLEKQHQFIFEDQNGAQIASGERITVIDGGTIAEAVFAKMQRVTDGLKADNESFFVWVDKANTGKVYNGTTVISSQT
;
A
#
# COMPACT_ATOMS: atom_id res chain seq x y z
N TYR A 1 -6.38 -15.51 -27.55
CA TYR A 1 -6.54 -14.22 -28.26
C TYR A 1 -6.95 -14.39 -29.72
N SER A 2 -6.55 -15.48 -30.40
CA SER A 2 -6.84 -15.68 -31.82
C SER A 2 -8.28 -16.09 -32.12
N ASP A 3 -9.04 -16.59 -31.15
CA ASP A 3 -10.35 -17.20 -31.41
C ASP A 3 -11.55 -16.26 -31.20
N LEU A 4 -11.34 -15.07 -30.68
CA LEU A 4 -12.39 -14.09 -30.43
C LEU A 4 -12.06 -12.68 -30.95
N THR A 5 -10.89 -12.48 -31.54
CA THR A 5 -10.67 -11.36 -32.40
C THR A 5 -11.41 -11.63 -33.70
N GLY A 6 -12.69 -11.31 -33.71
CA GLY A 6 -13.28 -10.94 -34.97
C GLY A 6 -12.27 -10.00 -35.63
N GLU A 7 -11.92 -10.23 -36.89
CA GLU A 7 -11.07 -9.32 -37.63
C GLU A 7 -11.58 -7.89 -37.41
N LYS A 8 -10.67 -6.93 -37.32
CA LYS A 8 -11.02 -5.51 -37.19
C LYS A 8 -12.24 -5.19 -38.09
N GLY A 9 -13.44 -5.09 -37.49
CA GLY A 9 -14.67 -4.78 -38.21
C GLY A 9 -15.80 -5.82 -38.13
N GLU A 10 -15.63 -7.00 -37.50
CA GLU A 10 -16.76 -7.89 -37.28
C GLU A 10 -17.67 -7.32 -36.18
N SER A 11 -18.88 -6.94 -36.57
CA SER A 11 -19.95 -6.59 -35.64
C SER A 11 -20.63 -7.86 -35.14
N PHE A 12 -20.58 -8.08 -33.83
CA PHE A 12 -21.41 -9.09 -33.20
C PHE A 12 -22.83 -8.58 -33.03
N SER A 13 -23.80 -9.51 -33.04
CA SER A 13 -25.16 -9.18 -32.62
C SER A 13 -25.61 -10.24 -31.62
N ILE A 14 -26.10 -9.77 -30.47
CA ILE A 14 -26.66 -10.67 -29.44
C ILE A 14 -28.17 -10.68 -29.52
N LEU A 15 -28.75 -11.83 -29.19
CA LEU A 15 -30.17 -11.99 -28.99
C LEU A 15 -30.60 -11.20 -27.77
N THR A 16 -31.53 -10.26 -27.90
CA THR A 16 -32.01 -9.42 -26.80
C THR A 16 -33.48 -9.67 -26.47
N ALA A 17 -34.20 -10.33 -27.36
CA ALA A 17 -35.54 -10.82 -27.09
C ALA A 17 -35.87 -12.01 -28.01
N LEU A 18 -36.59 -12.96 -27.48
CA LEU A 18 -37.14 -14.10 -28.20
C LEU A 18 -38.55 -14.38 -27.72
N THR A 19 -39.51 -14.35 -28.61
CA THR A 19 -40.92 -14.55 -28.27
C THR A 19 -41.58 -15.53 -29.21
N ASP A 20 -42.46 -16.39 -28.68
CA ASP A 20 -43.44 -17.15 -29.49
C ASP A 20 -44.67 -16.26 -29.68
N THR A 21 -44.85 -15.75 -30.90
CA THR A 21 -45.98 -14.86 -31.23
C THR A 21 -47.29 -15.60 -31.44
N THR A 22 -47.26 -16.93 -31.53
CA THR A 22 -48.43 -17.80 -31.64
C THR A 22 -49.04 -18.15 -30.30
N ASP A 23 -48.23 -18.14 -29.23
CA ASP A 23 -48.66 -18.44 -27.86
C ASP A 23 -48.58 -17.20 -26.97
N HIS A 24 -49.49 -16.26 -27.20
CA HIS A 24 -49.68 -15.05 -26.36
C HIS A 24 -48.38 -14.24 -26.13
N ASN A 25 -47.42 -14.28 -27.08
CA ASN A 25 -46.10 -13.67 -26.98
C ASN A 25 -45.29 -14.21 -25.79
N ALA A 26 -45.32 -15.50 -25.56
CA ALA A 26 -44.49 -16.14 -24.53
C ALA A 26 -43.03 -15.78 -24.71
N ASP A 27 -42.40 -15.30 -23.64
CA ASP A 27 -41.00 -14.96 -23.61
C ASP A 27 -40.16 -16.23 -23.49
N LEU A 28 -39.33 -16.47 -24.48
CA LEU A 28 -38.43 -17.61 -24.55
C LEU A 28 -36.97 -17.23 -24.39
N PHE A 29 -36.67 -15.98 -24.13
CA PHE A 29 -35.29 -15.52 -24.06
C PHE A 29 -34.48 -16.29 -23.01
N ALA A 30 -35.06 -16.59 -21.85
CA ALA A 30 -34.43 -17.36 -20.79
C ALA A 30 -34.06 -18.80 -21.15
N THR A 31 -34.64 -19.34 -22.22
CA THR A 31 -34.35 -20.71 -22.73
C THR A 31 -33.23 -20.73 -23.76
N ALA A 32 -32.79 -19.56 -24.21
CA ALA A 32 -31.74 -19.44 -25.22
C ALA A 32 -30.35 -19.51 -24.56
N THR A 33 -29.50 -20.39 -25.07
CA THR A 33 -28.09 -20.52 -24.69
C THR A 33 -27.18 -20.14 -25.84
N PHE A 34 -26.13 -19.39 -25.57
CA PHE A 34 -25.18 -19.02 -26.60
C PHE A 34 -24.05 -20.04 -26.71
N ASN A 35 -23.91 -20.60 -27.91
CA ASN A 35 -22.80 -21.47 -28.23
C ASN A 35 -21.61 -20.66 -28.78
N TRP A 36 -20.54 -20.61 -27.99
CA TRP A 36 -19.33 -19.83 -28.33
C TRP A 36 -18.56 -20.41 -29.54
N THR A 37 -18.63 -21.71 -29.76
CA THR A 37 -17.95 -22.37 -30.88
C THR A 37 -18.64 -22.07 -32.21
N GLU A 38 -19.94 -22.23 -32.21
CA GLU A 38 -20.78 -22.04 -33.40
C GLU A 38 -21.21 -20.57 -33.58
N LYS A 39 -20.94 -19.71 -32.53
CA LYS A 39 -21.40 -18.33 -32.47
C LYS A 39 -22.90 -18.18 -32.76
N SER A 40 -23.68 -19.10 -32.23
CA SER A 40 -25.12 -19.25 -32.47
C SER A 40 -25.88 -19.36 -31.14
N TYR A 41 -27.18 -19.09 -31.19
CA TYR A 41 -28.10 -19.37 -30.10
C TYR A 41 -28.80 -20.70 -30.30
N GLU A 42 -28.79 -21.53 -29.26
CA GLU A 42 -29.54 -22.77 -29.18
C GLU A 42 -30.72 -22.58 -28.24
N ILE A 43 -31.89 -23.09 -28.66
CA ILE A 43 -33.15 -22.95 -27.93
C ILE A 43 -33.75 -24.35 -27.76
N THR A 44 -34.09 -24.70 -26.54
CA THR A 44 -34.90 -25.87 -26.23
C THR A 44 -36.28 -25.43 -25.83
N TYR A 45 -37.25 -25.65 -26.70
CA TYR A 45 -38.62 -25.19 -26.48
C TYR A 45 -39.62 -26.24 -26.94
N THR A 46 -40.62 -26.49 -26.12
CA THR A 46 -41.76 -27.36 -26.46
C THR A 46 -42.98 -26.51 -26.74
N PRO A 47 -43.39 -26.31 -27.98
CA PRO A 47 -44.49 -25.42 -28.30
C PRO A 47 -45.84 -25.99 -27.83
N ALA A 48 -46.74 -25.12 -27.44
CA ALA A 48 -48.12 -25.46 -27.06
C ALA A 48 -49.01 -25.74 -28.28
N LYS A 49 -48.58 -25.32 -29.48
CA LYS A 49 -49.31 -25.45 -30.74
C LYS A 49 -48.45 -26.09 -31.81
N ALA A 50 -49.10 -26.70 -32.83
CA ALA A 50 -48.39 -27.37 -33.92
C ALA A 50 -47.63 -26.39 -34.83
N ASP A 51 -48.20 -25.19 -35.06
CA ASP A 51 -47.58 -24.14 -35.85
C ASP A 51 -47.06 -23.05 -34.91
N VAL A 52 -45.75 -22.75 -35.01
CA VAL A 52 -45.07 -21.79 -34.13
C VAL A 52 -44.43 -20.71 -34.97
N THR A 53 -44.59 -19.46 -34.54
CA THR A 53 -43.88 -18.33 -35.11
C THR A 53 -42.99 -17.71 -34.03
N LEU A 54 -41.70 -17.86 -34.17
CA LEU A 54 -40.71 -17.27 -33.27
C LEU A 54 -40.23 -15.91 -33.80
N LYS A 55 -40.26 -14.90 -32.95
CA LYS A 55 -39.67 -13.59 -33.23
C LYS A 55 -38.41 -13.41 -32.41
N ALA A 56 -37.27 -13.35 -33.08
CA ALA A 56 -35.98 -13.06 -32.48
C ALA A 56 -35.58 -11.62 -32.78
N VAL A 57 -35.06 -10.93 -31.78
CA VAL A 57 -34.51 -9.57 -31.92
C VAL A 57 -33.02 -9.64 -31.60
N PHE A 58 -32.22 -9.24 -32.56
CA PHE A 58 -30.76 -9.14 -32.43
C PHE A 58 -30.35 -7.67 -32.34
N THR A 59 -29.42 -7.36 -31.45
CA THR A 59 -28.87 -6.00 -31.26
C THR A 59 -27.37 -6.02 -31.50
N PRO A 60 -26.81 -5.03 -32.23
CA PRO A 60 -25.37 -4.90 -32.36
C PRO A 60 -24.71 -4.91 -30.99
N SER A 61 -23.54 -5.51 -30.88
CA SER A 61 -22.85 -5.71 -29.60
C SER A 61 -21.34 -5.69 -29.77
N HIS A 62 -20.68 -5.52 -28.65
CA HIS A 62 -19.22 -5.45 -28.56
C HIS A 62 -18.72 -6.39 -27.47
N ILE A 63 -17.47 -6.82 -27.60
CA ILE A 63 -16.81 -7.62 -26.57
C ILE A 63 -16.15 -6.69 -25.56
N VAL A 64 -16.34 -6.97 -24.28
CA VAL A 64 -15.57 -6.43 -23.18
C VAL A 64 -14.70 -7.56 -22.63
N HIS A 65 -13.39 -7.38 -22.65
CA HIS A 65 -12.44 -8.29 -22.04
C HIS A 65 -12.21 -7.89 -20.58
N LEU A 66 -12.44 -8.82 -19.66
CA LEU A 66 -12.14 -8.64 -18.25
C LEU A 66 -10.86 -9.40 -17.92
N HIS A 67 -9.81 -8.69 -17.59
CA HIS A 67 -8.53 -9.26 -17.18
C HIS A 67 -8.27 -8.91 -15.72
N VAL A 68 -8.18 -9.91 -14.84
CA VAL A 68 -7.99 -9.70 -13.41
C VAL A 68 -6.79 -10.49 -12.92
N THR A 69 -5.83 -9.76 -12.35
CA THR A 69 -4.66 -10.35 -11.68
C THR A 69 -4.85 -10.30 -10.17
N GLY A 70 -4.57 -11.39 -9.47
CA GLY A 70 -4.71 -11.48 -8.00
C GLY A 70 -6.14 -11.51 -7.48
N GLY A 71 -7.13 -11.68 -8.36
CA GLY A 71 -8.55 -11.67 -8.01
C GLY A 71 -9.41 -12.38 -9.04
N THR A 72 -10.72 -12.23 -8.93
CA THR A 72 -11.71 -12.73 -9.89
C THR A 72 -12.64 -11.62 -10.33
N ALA A 73 -13.22 -11.76 -11.52
CA ALA A 73 -14.33 -10.93 -11.99
C ALA A 73 -15.58 -11.77 -12.18
N GLU A 74 -16.72 -11.22 -11.87
CA GLU A 74 -18.03 -11.84 -12.07
C GLU A 74 -18.99 -10.81 -12.65
N VAL A 75 -19.77 -11.21 -13.65
CA VAL A 75 -20.86 -10.43 -14.21
C VAL A 75 -22.16 -11.16 -13.88
N THR A 76 -23.01 -10.52 -13.11
CA THR A 76 -24.25 -11.12 -12.59
C THR A 76 -25.46 -10.91 -13.50
N ASP A 77 -25.32 -10.08 -14.53
CA ASP A 77 -26.41 -9.88 -15.50
C ASP A 77 -26.53 -11.08 -16.44
N HIS A 78 -27.51 -11.92 -16.17
CA HIS A 78 -27.80 -13.13 -16.95
C HIS A 78 -28.27 -12.88 -18.39
N THR A 79 -28.55 -11.61 -18.73
CA THR A 79 -28.89 -11.25 -20.11
C THR A 79 -27.65 -11.08 -20.99
N LEU A 80 -26.46 -11.03 -20.37
CA LEU A 80 -25.17 -10.94 -21.07
C LEU A 80 -24.58 -12.32 -21.33
N VAL A 81 -23.93 -12.42 -22.47
CA VAL A 81 -23.20 -13.66 -22.85
C VAL A 81 -21.79 -13.55 -22.26
N THR A 82 -21.45 -14.47 -21.36
CA THR A 82 -20.13 -14.52 -20.72
C THR A 82 -19.40 -15.79 -21.10
N LYS A 83 -18.07 -15.70 -21.20
CA LYS A 83 -17.20 -16.87 -21.39
C LYS A 83 -15.95 -16.69 -20.51
N GLU A 84 -15.69 -17.68 -19.67
CA GLU A 84 -14.42 -17.79 -18.96
C GLU A 84 -13.40 -18.51 -19.82
N THR A 85 -12.19 -17.97 -19.93
CA THR A 85 -11.11 -18.60 -20.68
C THR A 85 -9.88 -18.76 -19.80
N GLY A 86 -9.56 -20.02 -19.47
CA GLY A 86 -8.28 -20.43 -18.91
C GLY A 86 -8.00 -20.07 -17.46
N ALA A 87 -6.84 -20.51 -16.98
CA ALA A 87 -6.40 -20.39 -15.58
C ALA A 87 -6.01 -18.96 -15.14
N SER A 88 -6.00 -17.99 -16.03
CA SER A 88 -5.59 -16.60 -15.77
C SER A 88 -6.76 -15.63 -15.62
N GLN A 89 -7.94 -16.12 -15.27
CA GLN A 89 -9.11 -15.28 -14.92
C GLN A 89 -9.49 -14.27 -16.02
N PHE A 90 -9.43 -14.72 -17.24
CA PHE A 90 -9.95 -14.01 -18.40
C PHE A 90 -11.44 -14.30 -18.55
N GLN A 91 -12.25 -13.26 -18.55
CA GLN A 91 -13.65 -13.36 -18.87
C GLN A 91 -13.97 -12.45 -20.06
N HIS A 92 -14.71 -12.97 -21.02
CA HIS A 92 -15.25 -12.19 -22.12
C HIS A 92 -16.74 -11.97 -21.88
N VAL A 93 -17.18 -10.74 -22.06
CA VAL A 93 -18.59 -10.37 -21.93
C VAL A 93 -19.03 -9.70 -23.22
N ILE A 94 -20.11 -10.18 -23.83
CA ILE A 94 -20.71 -9.52 -24.97
C ILE A 94 -21.78 -8.55 -24.46
N VAL A 95 -21.64 -7.29 -24.79
CA VAL A 95 -22.49 -6.19 -24.32
C VAL A 95 -23.14 -5.53 -25.53
N ALA A 96 -24.46 -5.31 -25.48
CA ALA A 96 -25.16 -4.58 -26.54
C ALA A 96 -24.59 -3.17 -26.69
N ASP A 97 -24.61 -2.66 -27.93
CA ASP A 97 -24.14 -1.32 -28.26
C ASP A 97 -24.81 -0.25 -27.35
N ASP A 98 -24.02 0.74 -26.93
CA ASP A 98 -24.42 1.85 -26.06
C ASP A 98 -24.95 1.42 -24.67
N LYS A 99 -24.67 0.20 -24.22
CA LYS A 99 -24.99 -0.30 -22.87
C LYS A 99 -23.75 -0.32 -21.97
N THR A 100 -24.02 -0.32 -20.66
CA THR A 100 -23.03 -0.50 -19.60
C THR A 100 -23.10 -1.92 -19.04
N VAL A 101 -22.03 -2.38 -18.40
CA VAL A 101 -22.05 -3.62 -17.63
C VAL A 101 -21.50 -3.36 -16.23
N GLU A 102 -22.13 -3.95 -15.23
CA GLU A 102 -21.62 -3.98 -13.88
C GLU A 102 -20.78 -5.23 -13.67
N VAL A 103 -19.56 -5.03 -13.20
CA VAL A 103 -18.59 -6.08 -12.91
C VAL A 103 -18.33 -6.12 -11.42
N THR A 104 -18.52 -7.29 -10.82
CA THR A 104 -18.10 -7.57 -9.45
C THR A 104 -16.68 -8.13 -9.45
N LEU A 105 -15.78 -7.49 -8.74
CA LEU A 105 -14.37 -7.82 -8.64
C LEU A 105 -14.07 -8.31 -7.22
N LYS A 106 -13.39 -9.42 -7.07
CA LYS A 106 -13.06 -9.98 -5.76
C LYS A 106 -11.57 -10.24 -5.65
N ASP A 107 -10.93 -9.63 -4.65
CA ASP A 107 -9.55 -9.88 -4.30
C ASP A 107 -9.38 -11.27 -3.67
N THR A 108 -8.49 -12.08 -4.22
CA THR A 108 -8.12 -13.41 -3.70
C THR A 108 -6.73 -13.42 -3.06
N THR A 109 -6.05 -12.29 -3.01
CA THR A 109 -4.73 -12.19 -2.34
C THR A 109 -4.88 -12.28 -0.82
N ALA A 110 -3.82 -12.69 -0.12
CA ALA A 110 -3.86 -12.85 1.33
C ALA A 110 -4.04 -11.50 2.06
N ASN A 111 -3.31 -10.46 1.63
CA ASN A 111 -3.32 -9.11 2.19
C ASN A 111 -3.46 -8.11 1.04
N GLY A 112 -4.69 -7.95 0.53
CA GLY A 112 -4.95 -7.09 -0.63
C GLY A 112 -4.77 -5.61 -0.32
N LEU A 113 -4.11 -4.94 -1.24
CA LEU A 113 -4.13 -3.48 -1.34
C LEU A 113 -5.35 -3.05 -2.17
N ALA A 114 -5.66 -1.76 -2.15
CA ALA A 114 -6.67 -1.22 -3.05
C ALA A 114 -6.31 -1.58 -4.51
N PRO A 115 -7.26 -2.12 -5.30
CA PRO A 115 -6.97 -2.53 -6.66
C PRO A 115 -6.70 -1.33 -7.56
N THR A 116 -5.85 -1.55 -8.55
CA THR A 116 -5.70 -0.65 -9.69
C THR A 116 -6.52 -1.16 -10.86
N ALA A 117 -7.20 -0.29 -11.58
CA ALA A 117 -8.02 -0.64 -12.74
C ALA A 117 -7.81 0.32 -13.89
N TYR A 118 -7.70 -0.23 -15.11
CA TYR A 118 -7.53 0.53 -16.33
C TYR A 118 -8.55 0.10 -17.37
N TRP A 119 -9.18 1.08 -18.02
CA TRP A 119 -10.14 0.90 -19.10
C TRP A 119 -9.50 1.31 -20.42
N SER A 120 -9.45 0.40 -21.39
CA SER A 120 -8.76 0.63 -22.66
C SER A 120 -9.54 0.07 -23.86
N ASP A 121 -9.23 0.60 -25.05
CA ASP A 121 -9.68 0.03 -26.31
C ASP A 121 -8.84 -1.24 -26.61
N VAL A 122 -9.49 -2.29 -27.10
CA VAL A 122 -8.81 -3.57 -27.41
C VAL A 122 -7.87 -3.44 -28.62
N SER A 123 -8.01 -2.39 -29.42
CA SER A 123 -7.11 -2.11 -30.55
C SER A 123 -5.69 -1.74 -30.11
N GLU A 124 -5.50 -1.36 -28.85
CA GLU A 124 -4.21 -1.13 -28.26
C GLU A 124 -3.79 -2.37 -27.45
N SER A 125 -2.50 -2.65 -27.41
CA SER A 125 -1.96 -3.78 -26.64
C SER A 125 -2.52 -3.76 -25.22
N PRO A 126 -2.94 -4.92 -24.66
CA PRO A 126 -3.45 -4.98 -23.28
C PRO A 126 -2.44 -4.50 -22.22
N GLU A 127 -1.19 -4.29 -22.62
CA GLU A 127 -0.13 -3.72 -21.77
C GLU A 127 -0.11 -2.19 -21.79
N ASN A 128 -0.82 -1.55 -22.72
CA ASN A 128 -0.94 -0.09 -22.71
C ASN A 128 -1.99 0.30 -21.68
N ALA A 129 -1.51 0.98 -20.64
CA ALA A 129 -2.35 1.57 -19.63
C ALA A 129 -3.40 2.47 -20.28
N GLY A 130 -4.65 1.99 -20.35
CA GLY A 130 -5.79 2.80 -20.74
C GLY A 130 -6.04 3.92 -19.72
N THR A 131 -7.24 4.44 -19.70
CA THR A 131 -7.64 5.42 -18.69
C THR A 131 -7.68 4.75 -17.31
N ASP A 132 -7.01 5.34 -16.33
CA ASP A 132 -7.09 4.91 -14.93
C ASP A 132 -8.51 5.14 -14.40
N VAL A 133 -9.17 4.06 -14.01
CA VAL A 133 -10.52 4.05 -13.44
C VAL A 133 -10.54 3.52 -12.00
N SER A 134 -9.39 3.41 -11.37
CA SER A 134 -9.26 2.88 -10.00
C SER A 134 -10.14 3.64 -9.00
N ALA A 135 -10.26 4.96 -9.13
CA ALA A 135 -11.11 5.77 -8.28
C ALA A 135 -12.63 5.54 -8.49
N ALA A 136 -13.03 4.91 -9.59
CA ALA A 136 -14.42 4.57 -9.86
C ALA A 136 -14.83 3.21 -9.28
N LEU A 137 -13.88 2.43 -8.76
CA LEU A 137 -14.16 1.17 -8.07
C LEU A 137 -14.86 1.46 -6.75
N GLN A 138 -16.02 0.88 -6.56
CA GLN A 138 -16.77 0.99 -5.31
C GLN A 138 -16.49 -0.21 -4.42
N ASN A 139 -15.93 0.01 -3.23
CA ASN A 139 -15.76 -1.03 -2.24
C ASN A 139 -17.14 -1.38 -1.63
N THR A 140 -17.61 -2.59 -1.87
CA THR A 140 -18.94 -3.07 -1.43
C THR A 140 -18.87 -4.07 -0.27
N GLY A 141 -17.67 -4.42 0.17
CA GLY A 141 -17.46 -5.35 1.28
C GLY A 141 -16.01 -5.76 1.43
N ALA A 142 -15.72 -6.67 2.36
CA ALA A 142 -14.38 -7.19 2.56
C ALA A 142 -13.82 -7.78 1.25
N LYS A 143 -12.84 -7.10 0.67
CA LYS A 143 -12.16 -7.55 -0.57
C LYS A 143 -13.07 -7.64 -1.81
N THR A 144 -14.19 -6.94 -1.83
CA THR A 144 -15.13 -6.96 -2.96
C THR A 144 -15.35 -5.54 -3.45
N TYR A 145 -15.28 -5.38 -4.76
CA TYR A 145 -15.44 -4.10 -5.44
C TYR A 145 -16.41 -4.26 -6.59
N THR A 146 -17.14 -3.21 -6.92
CA THR A 146 -17.96 -3.13 -8.13
C THR A 146 -17.47 -2.01 -9.02
N TYR A 147 -17.59 -2.24 -10.32
CA TYR A 147 -17.31 -1.25 -11.35
C TYR A 147 -18.39 -1.29 -12.42
N THR A 148 -19.00 -0.16 -12.71
CA THR A 148 -19.90 0.00 -13.84
C THR A 148 -19.12 0.62 -14.99
N THR A 149 -19.05 -0.08 -16.12
CA THR A 149 -18.35 0.40 -17.30
C THR A 149 -18.97 1.68 -17.86
N GLN A 150 -18.22 2.38 -18.66
CA GLN A 150 -18.80 3.36 -19.57
C GLN A 150 -19.65 2.63 -20.61
N LYS A 151 -20.46 3.37 -21.39
CA LYS A 151 -21.22 2.82 -22.49
C LYS A 151 -20.29 2.21 -23.52
N VAL A 152 -20.50 0.95 -23.82
CA VAL A 152 -19.67 0.16 -24.73
C VAL A 152 -20.10 0.46 -26.17
N LYS A 153 -19.23 1.01 -26.98
CA LYS A 153 -19.48 1.37 -28.38
C LYS A 153 -18.49 0.71 -29.36
N GLN A 154 -17.53 0.01 -28.81
CA GLN A 154 -16.49 -0.71 -29.55
C GLN A 154 -15.88 -1.77 -28.61
N PRO A 155 -15.11 -2.73 -29.10
CA PRO A 155 -14.41 -3.69 -28.26
C PRO A 155 -13.49 -2.99 -27.27
N GLN A 156 -13.59 -3.34 -25.99
CA GLN A 156 -12.87 -2.71 -24.87
C GLN A 156 -12.33 -3.74 -23.88
N ALA A 157 -11.43 -3.30 -23.02
CA ALA A 157 -10.84 -4.13 -21.97
C ALA A 157 -10.85 -3.40 -20.61
N LEU A 158 -11.17 -4.15 -19.57
CA LEU A 158 -10.97 -3.77 -18.18
C LEU A 158 -9.84 -4.62 -17.61
N ASN A 159 -8.72 -3.98 -17.28
CA ASN A 159 -7.57 -4.61 -16.65
C ASN A 159 -7.55 -4.23 -15.17
N VAL A 160 -7.66 -5.21 -14.29
CA VAL A 160 -7.67 -5.02 -12.85
C VAL A 160 -6.53 -5.80 -12.22
N THR A 161 -5.79 -5.15 -11.33
CA THR A 161 -4.73 -5.79 -10.57
C THR A 161 -4.98 -5.61 -9.07
N PHE A 162 -5.09 -6.75 -8.37
CA PHE A 162 -5.03 -6.84 -6.93
C PHE A 162 -3.59 -7.20 -6.55
N GLU A 163 -2.91 -6.28 -5.91
CA GLU A 163 -1.54 -6.50 -5.49
C GLU A 163 -1.50 -7.11 -4.09
N GLN A 164 -0.60 -8.07 -3.90
CA GLN A 164 -0.35 -8.63 -2.58
C GLN A 164 0.44 -7.65 -1.73
N GLY A 165 -0.08 -7.35 -0.55
CA GLY A 165 0.63 -6.60 0.48
C GLY A 165 1.33 -7.49 1.49
N GLN A 166 2.29 -6.92 2.22
CA GLN A 166 2.95 -7.52 3.37
C GLN A 166 2.48 -6.83 4.64
N THR A 167 2.13 -7.61 5.65
CA THR A 167 1.74 -7.05 6.95
C THR A 167 3.00 -6.60 7.70
N VAL A 168 3.00 -5.37 8.17
CA VAL A 168 4.03 -4.81 9.03
C VAL A 168 3.40 -4.38 10.34
N GLU A 169 3.83 -5.00 11.44
CA GLU A 169 3.49 -4.58 12.80
C GLU A 169 4.62 -3.70 13.34
N VAL A 170 4.30 -2.48 13.74
CA VAL A 170 5.28 -1.54 14.32
C VAL A 170 4.88 -1.24 15.75
N THR A 171 5.77 -1.54 16.70
CA THR A 171 5.58 -1.21 18.12
C THR A 171 6.48 -0.02 18.47
N VAL A 172 5.87 1.04 19.01
CA VAL A 172 6.57 2.22 19.50
C VAL A 172 6.10 2.51 20.93
N ASN A 173 7.03 2.63 21.87
CA ASN A 173 6.77 3.08 23.23
C ASN A 173 7.48 4.41 23.46
N ASN A 174 6.92 5.29 24.32
CA ASN A 174 7.49 6.60 24.61
C ASN A 174 7.67 7.51 23.39
N GLY A 175 6.75 7.40 22.44
CA GLY A 175 6.76 8.19 21.20
C GLY A 175 5.57 7.89 20.32
N LYS A 176 5.53 8.55 19.18
CA LYS A 176 4.44 8.53 18.21
C LYS A 176 4.94 8.08 16.85
N LEU A 177 4.07 7.41 16.09
CA LEU A 177 4.29 7.02 14.71
C LEU A 177 3.36 7.81 13.80
N LEU A 178 3.86 8.32 12.69
CA LEU A 178 3.05 9.01 11.69
C LEU A 178 2.27 7.96 10.85
N ASN A 179 0.97 8.14 10.79
CA ASN A 179 0.08 7.32 9.94
C ASN A 179 0.20 7.69 8.46
N ASP A 180 -0.34 6.83 7.60
CA ASP A 180 -0.36 7.07 6.15
C ASP A 180 -1.25 8.25 5.74
N ASP A 181 -2.24 8.63 6.56
CA ASP A 181 -3.08 9.82 6.40
C ASP A 181 -2.40 11.13 6.83
N GLY A 182 -1.17 11.04 7.33
CA GLY A 182 -0.38 12.18 7.82
C GLY A 182 -0.67 12.58 9.26
N ALA A 183 -1.56 11.87 9.96
CA ALA A 183 -1.81 12.10 11.38
C ALA A 183 -0.81 11.33 12.26
N TRP A 184 -0.47 11.89 13.44
CA TRP A 184 0.31 11.17 14.44
C TRP A 184 -0.60 10.25 15.26
N ASN A 185 -0.17 9.01 15.47
CA ASN A 185 -0.79 8.14 16.45
C ASN A 185 -0.54 8.71 17.85
N GLU A 186 -1.60 9.10 18.53
CA GLU A 186 -1.50 9.75 19.85
C GLU A 186 -1.11 8.80 20.99
N ASN A 187 -1.25 7.49 20.77
CA ASN A 187 -0.99 6.48 21.79
C ASN A 187 0.25 5.66 21.45
N SER A 188 1.06 5.35 22.44
CA SER A 188 2.07 4.30 22.34
C SER A 188 1.39 2.94 22.14
N GLY A 189 1.98 2.07 21.33
CA GLY A 189 1.39 0.75 21.08
C GLY A 189 1.90 0.10 19.80
N THR A 190 1.17 -0.92 19.38
CA THR A 190 1.45 -1.65 18.15
C THR A 190 0.49 -1.20 17.04
N TYR A 191 1.05 -0.87 15.91
CA TYR A 191 0.35 -0.43 14.71
C TYR A 191 0.57 -1.42 13.59
N THR A 192 -0.49 -1.71 12.86
CA THR A 192 -0.42 -2.61 11.70
C THR A 192 -0.61 -1.82 10.43
N ARG A 193 0.29 -2.04 9.48
CA ARG A 193 0.22 -1.50 8.11
C ARG A 193 0.29 -2.63 7.11
N ILE A 194 -0.33 -2.41 5.96
CA ILE A 194 -0.13 -3.26 4.79
C ILE A 194 0.71 -2.48 3.79
N VAL A 195 1.85 -3.02 3.43
CA VAL A 195 2.80 -2.41 2.51
C VAL A 195 2.85 -3.26 1.25
N LYS A 196 2.86 -2.62 0.08
CA LYS A 196 3.00 -3.32 -1.20
C LYS A 196 4.25 -4.21 -1.19
N ASN A 197 4.11 -5.43 -1.71
CA ASN A 197 5.26 -6.33 -1.84
C ASN A 197 6.39 -5.67 -2.62
N ASN A 198 7.61 -5.80 -2.14
CA ASN A 198 8.82 -5.14 -2.67
C ASN A 198 8.82 -3.60 -2.61
N ALA A 199 7.89 -2.96 -1.92
CA ALA A 199 7.97 -1.53 -1.67
C ALA A 199 8.78 -1.23 -0.39
N PRO A 200 9.47 -0.09 -0.32
CA PRO A 200 10.11 0.35 0.91
C PRO A 200 9.07 0.73 1.97
N LEU A 201 9.41 0.50 3.23
CA LEU A 201 8.66 1.04 4.36
C LEU A 201 9.30 2.34 4.82
N VAL A 202 8.51 3.39 4.94
CA VAL A 202 8.94 4.65 5.53
C VAL A 202 8.27 4.80 6.90
N LEU A 203 9.07 4.83 7.96
CA LEU A 203 8.62 5.04 9.33
C LEU A 203 9.04 6.44 9.77
N LYS A 204 8.08 7.27 10.13
CA LYS A 204 8.34 8.56 10.79
C LYS A 204 7.99 8.43 12.26
N ILE A 205 8.98 8.65 13.11
CA ILE A 205 8.93 8.38 14.55
C ILE A 205 9.22 9.69 15.26
N LYS A 206 8.33 10.12 16.14
CA LYS A 206 8.54 11.26 17.01
C LYS A 206 8.60 10.80 18.46
N PRO A 207 9.78 10.83 19.11
CA PRO A 207 9.89 10.56 20.54
C PRO A 207 9.05 11.54 21.36
N ASP A 208 8.58 11.08 22.50
CA ASP A 208 8.01 11.97 23.51
C ASP A 208 9.12 12.90 24.08
N ASP A 209 8.71 13.98 24.75
CA ASP A 209 9.65 14.95 25.31
C ASP A 209 10.59 14.27 26.31
N GLY A 210 11.89 14.49 26.11
CA GLY A 210 12.94 13.89 26.93
C GLY A 210 13.32 12.46 26.54
N TYR A 211 12.79 11.91 25.43
CA TYR A 211 13.17 10.62 24.88
C TYR A 211 13.92 10.75 23.56
N GLY A 212 14.74 9.75 23.23
CA GLY A 212 15.45 9.65 21.95
C GLY A 212 15.55 8.23 21.47
N LEU A 213 15.91 8.07 20.20
CA LEU A 213 16.02 6.76 19.56
C LEU A 213 17.24 6.02 20.10
N LYS A 214 17.01 4.85 20.72
CA LYS A 214 18.04 3.93 21.17
C LYS A 214 18.31 2.85 20.14
N GLY A 215 17.25 2.34 19.51
CA GLY A 215 17.37 1.26 18.56
C GLY A 215 16.10 1.02 17.76
N ILE A 216 16.25 0.30 16.66
CA ILE A 216 15.17 -0.28 15.89
C ILE A 216 15.51 -1.75 15.67
N THR A 217 14.53 -2.65 15.89
CA THR A 217 14.68 -4.07 15.60
C THR A 217 13.66 -4.48 14.55
N VAL A 218 14.06 -5.34 13.63
CA VAL A 218 13.18 -5.93 12.61
C VAL A 218 13.21 -7.44 12.75
N ASN A 219 12.07 -8.06 13.02
CA ASN A 219 11.95 -9.49 13.28
C ASN A 219 12.93 -10.02 14.37
N GLY A 220 13.19 -9.19 15.40
CA GLY A 220 14.12 -9.50 16.48
C GLY A 220 15.59 -9.21 16.18
N TYR A 221 15.94 -8.75 14.99
CA TYR A 221 17.30 -8.37 14.62
C TYR A 221 17.48 -6.85 14.70
N PRO A 222 18.44 -6.35 15.48
CA PRO A 222 18.71 -4.92 15.57
C PRO A 222 19.28 -4.39 14.26
N ILE A 223 18.86 -3.20 13.86
CA ILE A 223 19.56 -2.46 12.79
C ILE A 223 20.77 -1.73 13.38
N ASP A 224 21.80 -1.61 12.58
CA ASP A 224 22.95 -0.77 12.91
C ASP A 224 22.55 0.71 12.70
N ILE A 225 22.34 1.43 13.81
CA ILE A 225 21.88 2.82 13.78
C ILE A 225 22.94 3.74 13.18
N GLU A 226 24.23 3.54 13.50
CA GLU A 226 25.30 4.38 12.98
C GLU A 226 25.41 4.23 11.46
N LYS A 227 25.43 3.00 10.97
CA LYS A 227 25.44 2.74 9.55
C LYS A 227 24.18 3.24 8.85
N ALA A 228 23.01 3.10 9.45
CA ALA A 228 21.76 3.59 8.89
C ALA A 228 21.74 5.13 8.74
N LEU A 229 22.37 5.85 9.68
CA LEU A 229 22.57 7.29 9.58
C LEU A 229 23.58 7.67 8.48
N GLU A 230 24.69 6.94 8.36
CA GLU A 230 25.67 7.15 7.29
C GLU A 230 25.06 6.92 5.90
N ASP A 231 24.31 5.83 5.73
CA ASP A 231 23.66 5.44 4.47
C ASP A 231 22.40 6.25 4.17
N ARG A 232 22.00 7.18 5.05
CA ARG A 232 20.74 7.93 4.99
C ARG A 232 19.47 7.07 4.96
N ALA A 233 19.56 5.85 5.41
CA ALA A 233 18.42 4.99 5.67
C ALA A 233 17.66 5.40 6.94
N LEU A 234 18.35 6.13 7.84
CA LEU A 234 17.79 6.79 9.01
C LEU A 234 18.21 8.26 8.98
N GLU A 235 17.25 9.16 9.06
CA GLU A 235 17.46 10.61 9.11
C GLU A 235 16.83 11.18 10.37
N TYR A 236 17.45 12.22 10.93
CA TYR A 236 16.91 12.96 12.08
C TYR A 236 16.76 14.44 11.72
N ASP A 237 15.54 14.92 11.80
CA ASP A 237 15.23 16.34 11.66
C ASP A 237 15.24 17.02 13.04
N SER A 238 16.29 17.77 13.32
CA SER A 238 16.47 18.47 14.60
C SER A 238 15.45 19.60 14.84
N ALA A 239 14.83 20.14 13.79
CA ALA A 239 13.83 21.18 13.92
C ALA A 239 12.49 20.64 14.41
N THR A 240 12.12 19.43 14.00
CA THR A 240 10.85 18.78 14.35
C THR A 240 11.01 17.68 15.41
N GLY A 241 12.22 17.19 15.62
CA GLY A 241 12.54 16.06 16.50
C GLY A 241 12.10 14.70 15.92
N VAL A 242 11.92 14.60 14.60
CA VAL A 242 11.40 13.42 13.93
C VAL A 242 12.55 12.60 13.35
N TYR A 243 12.51 11.29 13.62
CA TYR A 243 13.33 10.30 12.92
C TYR A 243 12.54 9.74 11.73
N THR A 244 13.17 9.66 10.57
CA THR A 244 12.62 9.02 9.38
C THR A 244 13.49 7.82 9.02
N HIS A 245 12.95 6.62 9.12
CA HIS A 245 13.64 5.39 8.71
C HIS A 245 13.02 4.85 7.44
N THR A 246 13.86 4.68 6.40
CA THR A 246 13.45 4.12 5.10
C THR A 246 14.17 2.78 4.91
N THR A 247 13.38 1.73 4.69
CA THR A 247 13.90 0.37 4.47
C THR A 247 14.08 0.07 2.98
N HIS A 248 14.72 -1.04 2.69
CA HIS A 248 14.61 -1.68 1.37
C HIS A 248 13.21 -2.29 1.18
N GLY A 249 12.97 -2.86 0.00
CA GLY A 249 11.69 -3.50 -0.32
C GLY A 249 11.32 -4.63 0.66
N ILE A 250 10.05 -4.68 1.05
CA ILE A 250 9.51 -5.68 1.98
C ILE A 250 8.93 -6.85 1.19
N TYR A 251 9.44 -8.07 1.45
CA TYR A 251 9.01 -9.29 0.76
C TYR A 251 8.25 -10.27 1.65
N GLN A 252 8.18 -9.98 2.96
CA GLN A 252 7.52 -10.84 3.95
C GLN A 252 6.93 -9.99 5.08
N ALA A 253 6.13 -10.61 5.94
CA ALA A 253 5.63 -9.92 7.13
C ALA A 253 6.77 -9.51 8.07
N TRP A 254 6.70 -8.29 8.60
CA TRP A 254 7.68 -7.74 9.51
C TRP A 254 7.06 -7.37 10.85
N LYS A 255 7.84 -7.59 11.92
CA LYS A 255 7.63 -7.02 13.25
C LYS A 255 8.75 -6.04 13.52
N VAL A 256 8.41 -4.77 13.65
CA VAL A 256 9.35 -3.69 13.93
C VAL A 256 9.12 -3.20 15.34
N THR A 257 10.18 -3.14 16.13
CA THR A 257 10.15 -2.51 17.46
C THR A 257 11.06 -1.30 17.44
N VAL A 258 10.54 -0.17 17.87
CA VAL A 258 11.29 1.09 18.02
C VAL A 258 11.50 1.31 19.52
N ASP A 259 12.75 1.26 19.92
CA ASP A 259 13.16 1.48 21.31
C ASP A 259 13.51 2.94 21.51
N LEU A 260 12.71 3.63 22.31
CA LEU A 260 12.92 5.02 22.72
C LEU A 260 13.22 5.06 24.21
N GLU A 261 14.33 5.66 24.56
CA GLU A 261 14.81 5.77 25.95
C GLU A 261 14.96 7.23 26.37
N LYS A 262 14.93 7.46 27.66
CA LYS A 262 15.19 8.80 28.21
C LYS A 262 16.51 9.33 27.73
N GLN A 263 16.55 10.63 27.46
CA GLN A 263 17.76 11.36 27.10
C GLN A 263 18.21 12.28 28.20
N HIS A 264 19.50 12.34 28.42
CA HIS A 264 20.18 13.29 29.28
C HIS A 264 20.92 14.31 28.42
N GLN A 265 20.68 15.59 28.68
CA GLN A 265 21.38 16.67 28.00
C GLN A 265 22.48 17.21 28.88
N PHE A 266 23.68 17.29 28.35
CA PHE A 266 24.82 17.96 28.98
C PHE A 266 24.95 19.38 28.43
N ILE A 267 24.99 20.35 29.33
CA ILE A 267 25.27 21.75 29.06
C ILE A 267 26.57 22.08 29.76
N PHE A 268 27.51 22.67 29.04
CA PHE A 268 28.81 23.01 29.57
C PHE A 268 28.78 24.45 30.06
N GLU A 269 29.25 24.67 31.30
CA GLU A 269 29.38 25.98 31.89
C GLU A 269 30.83 26.16 32.41
N ASP A 270 31.32 27.39 32.36
CA ASP A 270 32.57 27.76 33.01
C ASP A 270 32.42 27.85 34.55
N GLN A 271 33.50 28.12 35.25
CA GLN A 271 33.49 28.29 36.70
C GLN A 271 32.60 29.43 37.20
N ASN A 272 32.20 30.36 36.32
CA ASN A 272 31.34 31.50 36.64
C ASN A 272 29.87 31.21 36.26
N GLY A 273 29.57 30.03 35.69
CA GLY A 273 28.26 29.64 35.27
C GLY A 273 27.87 30.18 33.89
N ALA A 274 28.80 30.71 33.12
CA ALA A 274 28.54 31.08 31.72
C ALA A 274 28.60 29.85 30.81
N GLN A 275 27.62 29.71 29.91
CA GLN A 275 27.63 28.61 28.95
C GLN A 275 28.82 28.74 28.01
N ILE A 276 29.55 27.62 27.90
CA ILE A 276 30.69 27.48 27.01
C ILE A 276 30.18 26.84 25.71
N ALA A 277 30.73 27.25 24.56
CA ALA A 277 30.29 26.77 23.25
C ALA A 277 28.77 26.92 23.09
N SER A 278 28.29 28.14 23.02
CA SER A 278 26.86 28.48 22.90
C SER A 278 26.21 27.66 21.78
N GLY A 279 25.40 26.68 22.14
CA GLY A 279 24.64 25.83 21.23
C GLY A 279 25.04 24.36 21.13
N GLU A 280 26.21 23.93 21.58
CA GLU A 280 26.55 22.50 21.59
C GLU A 280 25.93 21.80 22.82
N ARG A 281 24.79 21.18 22.62
CA ARG A 281 24.22 20.24 23.57
C ARG A 281 24.68 18.83 23.21
N ILE A 282 25.14 18.09 24.20
CA ILE A 282 25.45 16.68 24.06
C ILE A 282 24.32 15.90 24.69
N THR A 283 23.74 15.00 23.91
CA THR A 283 22.63 14.14 24.35
C THR A 283 23.13 12.72 24.51
N VAL A 284 22.84 12.09 25.65
CA VAL A 284 23.16 10.69 25.93
C VAL A 284 21.89 9.97 26.35
N ILE A 285 21.65 8.80 25.78
CA ILE A 285 20.49 7.96 26.10
C ILE A 285 20.69 7.31 27.47
N ASP A 286 19.62 7.19 28.25
CA ASP A 286 19.64 6.55 29.58
C ASP A 286 20.17 5.11 29.49
N GLY A 287 21.05 4.74 30.41
CA GLY A 287 21.76 3.47 30.41
C GLY A 287 22.88 3.35 29.37
N GLY A 288 23.06 4.37 28.51
CA GLY A 288 24.19 4.45 27.57
C GLY A 288 25.46 4.95 28.25
N THR A 289 26.61 4.62 27.65
CA THR A 289 27.88 5.25 27.99
C THR A 289 28.04 6.52 27.15
N ILE A 290 28.84 7.45 27.62
CA ILE A 290 29.31 8.57 26.80
C ILE A 290 30.18 7.95 25.70
N ALA A 291 29.58 7.74 24.49
CA ALA A 291 30.27 7.16 23.38
C ALA A 291 31.50 7.99 22.98
N GLU A 292 32.47 7.36 22.35
CA GLU A 292 33.77 7.97 21.99
C GLU A 292 33.58 9.27 21.19
N ALA A 293 32.62 9.32 20.27
CA ALA A 293 32.28 10.52 19.51
C ALA A 293 31.74 11.67 20.37
N VAL A 294 30.96 11.35 21.42
CA VAL A 294 30.45 12.32 22.40
C VAL A 294 31.59 12.79 23.29
N PHE A 295 32.45 11.87 23.72
CA PHE A 295 33.64 12.19 24.46
C PHE A 295 34.60 13.08 23.68
N ALA A 296 34.79 12.84 22.39
CA ALA A 296 35.57 13.70 21.50
C ALA A 296 35.01 15.11 21.36
N LYS A 297 33.67 15.30 21.42
CA LYS A 297 33.06 16.63 21.49
C LYS A 297 33.34 17.32 22.82
N MET A 298 33.23 16.59 23.93
CA MET A 298 33.60 17.11 25.25
C MET A 298 35.09 17.53 25.28
N GLN A 299 35.95 16.73 24.66
CA GLN A 299 37.39 17.01 24.53
C GLN A 299 37.64 18.32 23.74
N ARG A 300 36.97 18.54 22.62
CA ARG A 300 37.11 19.78 21.84
C ARG A 300 36.67 21.01 22.62
N VAL A 301 35.59 20.91 23.39
CA VAL A 301 35.17 21.98 24.29
C VAL A 301 36.24 22.26 25.34
N THR A 302 36.79 21.19 25.91
CA THR A 302 37.90 21.28 26.88
C THR A 302 39.15 21.93 26.29
N ASP A 303 39.54 21.54 25.08
CA ASP A 303 40.72 22.07 24.40
C ASP A 303 40.55 23.54 24.03
N GLY A 304 39.33 24.00 23.72
CA GLY A 304 39.02 25.40 23.49
C GLY A 304 39.06 26.27 24.73
N LEU A 305 39.07 25.66 25.94
CA LEU A 305 39.15 26.37 27.23
C LEU A 305 40.55 26.44 27.80
N LYS A 306 41.51 25.66 27.25
CA LYS A 306 42.89 25.70 27.73
C LYS A 306 43.56 27.01 27.35
N ALA A 307 43.89 27.83 28.33
CA ALA A 307 44.90 28.86 28.14
C ALA A 307 46.28 28.20 28.05
N ASP A 308 47.24 28.88 27.41
CA ASP A 308 48.59 28.40 27.29
C ASP A 308 49.14 27.99 28.68
N ASN A 309 49.53 26.71 28.80
CA ASN A 309 50.04 26.06 30.02
C ASN A 309 49.03 25.67 31.11
N GLU A 310 47.72 25.70 30.88
CA GLU A 310 46.75 25.18 31.83
C GLU A 310 46.39 23.71 31.49
N SER A 311 46.20 22.91 32.54
CA SER A 311 45.69 21.53 32.41
C SER A 311 44.23 21.49 32.79
N PHE A 312 43.40 20.97 31.91
CA PHE A 312 42.01 20.69 32.23
C PHE A 312 41.88 19.27 32.79
N PHE A 313 41.29 19.12 33.97
CA PHE A 313 41.34 17.84 34.67
C PHE A 313 40.12 16.98 34.45
N VAL A 314 38.90 17.49 34.63
CA VAL A 314 37.68 16.69 34.60
C VAL A 314 36.43 17.54 34.42
N TRP A 315 35.36 16.95 33.84
CA TRP A 315 34.02 17.52 33.91
C TRP A 315 33.33 17.07 35.20
N VAL A 316 32.70 17.97 35.91
CA VAL A 316 32.02 17.72 37.18
C VAL A 316 30.55 18.11 37.07
N ASP A 317 29.65 17.30 37.65
CA ASP A 317 28.24 17.64 37.73
C ASP A 317 28.03 18.85 38.62
N LYS A 318 27.35 19.88 38.09
CA LYS A 318 27.07 21.12 38.84
C LYS A 318 26.19 20.85 40.06
N ALA A 319 25.22 19.93 39.93
CA ALA A 319 24.30 19.58 41.01
C ALA A 319 24.95 18.61 42.02
N ASN A 320 25.96 17.85 41.58
CA ASN A 320 26.65 16.84 42.40
C ASN A 320 28.16 16.88 42.13
N THR A 321 28.86 17.77 42.82
CA THR A 321 30.30 18.03 42.61
C THR A 321 31.23 16.84 42.89
N GLY A 322 30.71 15.74 43.45
CA GLY A 322 31.46 14.49 43.62
C GLY A 322 31.39 13.59 42.38
N LYS A 323 30.56 13.93 41.38
CA LYS A 323 30.34 13.11 40.18
C LYS A 323 31.18 13.64 39.04
N VAL A 324 32.03 12.77 38.51
CA VAL A 324 32.95 13.05 37.41
C VAL A 324 32.56 12.24 36.19
N TYR A 325 32.54 12.88 35.01
CA TYR A 325 32.20 12.26 33.75
C TYR A 325 33.45 11.97 32.93
N ASN A 326 33.48 10.76 32.36
CA ASN A 326 34.47 10.32 31.38
C ASN A 326 33.81 9.42 30.35
N GLY A 327 34.55 8.97 29.34
CA GLY A 327 34.02 8.16 28.22
C GLY A 327 33.46 6.78 28.61
N THR A 328 33.63 6.32 29.85
CA THR A 328 33.10 5.06 30.36
C THR A 328 31.96 5.26 31.36
N THR A 329 31.63 6.52 31.70
CA THR A 329 30.56 6.81 32.66
C THR A 329 29.20 6.40 32.07
N VAL A 330 28.49 5.49 32.75
CA VAL A 330 27.11 5.15 32.43
C VAL A 330 26.19 6.25 32.90
N ILE A 331 25.36 6.75 32.03
CA ILE A 331 24.36 7.77 32.32
C ILE A 331 23.02 7.08 32.60
N SER A 332 22.41 7.36 33.74
CA SER A 332 21.11 6.81 34.08
C SER A 332 20.27 7.84 34.85
N SER A 333 18.95 7.68 34.79
CA SER A 333 17.99 8.51 35.51
C SER A 333 18.11 8.40 37.05
N GLN A 334 18.90 7.47 37.56
CA GLN A 334 19.20 7.34 38.99
C GLN A 334 20.53 7.96 39.39
N THR A 335 21.21 8.53 38.44
CA THR A 335 22.49 9.27 38.68
C THR A 335 22.25 10.81 38.78
#